data_b852635c7aa4c6b898df3f109785f790
#
_entry.id   b852635c7aa4c6b898df3f109785f790
#
_cell.length_a   1.000
_cell.length_b   1.000
_cell.length_c   1.000
_cell.angle_alpha   90.00
_cell.angle_beta   90.00
_cell.angle_gamma   90.00
#
_symmetry.space_group_name_H-M   'P 1'
#
loop_
_entity.id
_entity.type
_entity.pdbx_description
1 polymer ?
#
loop_
_entity_poly.entity_id
_entity_poly.type
_entity_poly.pdbx_seq_one_letter_code
_entity_poly.pdbx_strand_id
1 'polypeptide(L)' 'MEKHIVKWAPGENPVGDMFNAFPELNVRQVARSMGINETLMQQYVNGSKRPTLERRIEIEKYLHQLAIRLNAIKLR' A
#
# COMPACT_ATOMS: atom_id res chain seq x y z
N MET A 1 12.66 -6.32 19.80
CA MET A 1 11.73 -5.34 19.56
C MET A 1 10.47 -5.94 19.02
N GLU A 2 9.40 -5.42 19.47
CA GLU A 2 8.26 -6.04 19.07
C GLU A 2 7.80 -5.54 17.77
N LYS A 3 7.22 -6.39 17.06
CA LYS A 3 6.73 -6.06 15.79
C LYS A 3 5.35 -5.56 15.94
N HIS A 4 5.10 -4.45 15.36
CA HIS A 4 3.77 -3.94 15.40
C HIS A 4 2.92 -4.67 14.42
N ILE A 5 1.95 -5.39 14.95
CA ILE A 5 0.95 -6.00 14.10
C ILE A 5 -0.26 -5.15 14.19
N VAL A 6 -0.57 -4.49 13.09
CA VAL A 6 -1.72 -3.62 13.08
C VAL A 6 -2.96 -4.47 12.98
N LYS A 7 -3.80 -4.37 13.99
CA LYS A 7 -5.10 -5.00 13.94
C LYS A 7 -6.11 -3.96 13.57
N TRP A 8 -6.81 -4.22 12.50
CA TRP A 8 -7.78 -3.26 12.03
C TRP A 8 -9.04 -3.36 12.87
N ALA A 9 -9.46 -2.23 13.40
CA ALA A 9 -10.78 -2.16 14.01
C ALA A 9 -11.83 -2.22 12.91
N PRO A 10 -13.06 -2.60 13.25
CA PRO A 10 -14.13 -2.57 12.26
C PRO A 10 -14.24 -1.18 11.65
N GLY A 11 -14.30 -1.13 10.34
CA GLY A 11 -14.41 0.13 9.64
C GLY A 11 -13.10 0.78 9.25
N GLU A 12 -11.98 0.30 9.79
CA GLU A 12 -10.69 0.86 9.42
C GLU A 12 -10.23 0.31 8.08
N ASN A 13 -9.56 1.15 7.33
CA ASN A 13 -9.03 0.76 6.03
C ASN A 13 -7.67 1.44 5.82
N PRO A 14 -6.61 0.92 6.44
CA PRO A 14 -5.29 1.53 6.31
C PRO A 14 -4.80 1.65 4.87
N VAL A 15 -5.11 0.67 4.02
CA VAL A 15 -4.68 0.74 2.63
C VAL A 15 -5.36 1.91 1.93
N GLY A 16 -6.67 2.04 2.10
CA GLY A 16 -7.39 3.17 1.52
C GLY A 16 -6.93 4.49 2.06
N ASP A 17 -6.71 4.55 3.38
CA ASP A 17 -6.23 5.78 4.02
C ASP A 17 -4.88 6.18 3.48
N MET A 18 -3.99 5.21 3.28
CA MET A 18 -2.66 5.49 2.76
C MET A 18 -2.75 6.05 1.34
N PHE A 19 -3.52 5.43 0.46
CA PHE A 19 -3.64 5.93 -0.90
C PHE A 19 -4.33 7.29 -0.96
N ASN A 20 -5.27 7.54 -0.05
CA ASN A 20 -5.92 8.86 0.02
C ASN A 20 -4.94 9.93 0.49
N ALA A 21 -4.00 9.57 1.37
CA ALA A 21 -3.02 10.51 1.86
C ALA A 21 -1.96 10.85 0.82
N PHE A 22 -1.77 9.99 -0.16
CA PHE A 22 -0.75 10.20 -1.19
C PHE A 22 -1.40 10.10 -2.57
N PRO A 23 -2.15 11.13 -2.98
CA PRO A 23 -2.83 11.09 -4.27
C PRO A 23 -1.88 11.00 -5.45
N GLU A 24 -0.58 11.27 -5.22
CA GLU A 24 0.43 11.09 -6.26
C GLU A 24 0.62 9.63 -6.64
N LEU A 25 0.26 8.71 -5.75
CA LEU A 25 0.40 7.30 -6.03
C LEU A 25 -0.79 6.83 -6.84
N ASN A 26 -0.49 6.22 -7.98
CA ASN A 26 -1.53 5.68 -8.83
C ASN A 26 -1.78 4.23 -8.42
N VAL A 27 -3.00 3.95 -7.96
CA VAL A 27 -3.35 2.63 -7.45
C VAL A 27 -3.08 1.55 -8.47
N ARG A 28 -3.45 1.79 -9.73
CA ARG A 28 -3.27 0.79 -10.78
C ARG A 28 -1.80 0.50 -11.05
N GLN A 29 -0.98 1.56 -11.09
CA GLN A 29 0.44 1.38 -11.34
C GLN A 29 1.11 0.66 -10.19
N VAL A 30 0.74 0.97 -8.96
CA VAL A 30 1.27 0.27 -7.81
C VAL A 30 0.90 -1.22 -7.89
N ALA A 31 -0.35 -1.51 -8.21
CA ALA A 31 -0.80 -2.89 -8.33
C ALA A 31 0.00 -3.63 -9.39
N ARG A 32 0.17 -3.02 -10.56
CA ARG A 32 0.95 -3.65 -11.64
C ARG A 32 2.38 -3.90 -11.22
N SER A 33 2.99 -2.92 -10.58
CA SER A 33 4.38 -3.05 -10.14
C SER A 33 4.56 -4.17 -9.14
N MET A 34 3.53 -4.42 -8.33
CA MET A 34 3.58 -5.47 -7.34
C MET A 34 3.10 -6.81 -7.86
N GLY A 35 2.55 -6.85 -9.07
CA GLY A 35 1.98 -8.09 -9.60
C GLY A 35 0.63 -8.42 -8.99
N ILE A 36 -0.08 -7.43 -8.47
CA ILE A 36 -1.39 -7.62 -7.88
C ILE A 36 -2.45 -7.23 -8.89
N ASN A 37 -3.53 -7.98 -8.94
CA ASN A 37 -4.65 -7.65 -9.82
C ASN A 37 -5.18 -6.25 -9.49
N GLU A 38 -5.38 -5.43 -10.52
CA GLU A 38 -5.79 -4.04 -10.32
C GLU A 38 -7.16 -3.94 -9.64
N THR A 39 -8.08 -4.81 -10.02
CA THR A 39 -9.40 -4.81 -9.41
C THR A 39 -9.31 -5.16 -7.94
N LEU A 40 -8.47 -6.13 -7.60
CA LEU A 40 -8.28 -6.51 -6.21
C LEU A 40 -7.69 -5.36 -5.40
N MET A 41 -6.70 -4.66 -5.95
CA MET A 41 -6.11 -3.52 -5.25
C MET A 41 -7.15 -2.43 -5.02
N GLN A 42 -8.00 -2.17 -6.02
CA GLN A 42 -9.08 -1.20 -5.84
C GLN A 42 -10.05 -1.61 -4.74
N GLN A 43 -10.30 -2.91 -4.62
CA GLN A 43 -11.15 -3.41 -3.56
C GLN A 43 -10.52 -3.21 -2.19
N TYR A 44 -9.20 -3.33 -2.09
CA TYR A 44 -8.50 -3.00 -0.85
C TYR A 44 -8.65 -1.50 -0.54
N VAL A 45 -8.50 -0.66 -1.55
CA VAL A 45 -8.57 0.78 -1.35
C VAL A 45 -9.96 1.22 -0.91
N ASN A 46 -11.01 0.67 -1.51
CA ASN A 46 -12.35 1.09 -1.16
C ASN A 46 -12.96 0.31 -0.01
N GLY A 47 -12.23 -0.64 0.54
CA GLY A 47 -12.68 -1.38 1.73
C GLY A 47 -13.56 -2.57 1.44
N SER A 48 -13.80 -2.91 0.17
CA SER A 48 -14.64 -4.06 -0.17
C SER A 48 -13.99 -5.36 0.24
N LYS A 49 -12.65 -5.41 0.23
CA LYS A 49 -11.92 -6.57 0.66
C LYS A 49 -10.82 -6.15 1.60
N ARG A 50 -10.54 -7.01 2.59
CA ARG A 50 -9.43 -6.77 3.50
C ARG A 50 -8.27 -7.63 3.07
N PRO A 51 -7.09 -7.05 2.89
CA PRO A 51 -5.91 -7.84 2.58
C PRO A 51 -5.47 -8.63 3.80
N THR A 52 -4.84 -9.78 3.56
CA THR A 52 -4.25 -10.55 4.64
C THR A 52 -3.08 -9.78 5.23
N LEU A 53 -2.62 -10.22 6.39
CA LEU A 53 -1.47 -9.60 7.00
C LEU A 53 -0.26 -9.68 6.07
N GLU A 54 -0.06 -10.82 5.41
CA GLU A 54 1.04 -10.98 4.48
C GLU A 54 0.96 -9.99 3.34
N ARG A 55 -0.24 -9.80 2.81
CA ARG A 55 -0.43 -8.87 1.70
C ARG A 55 -0.16 -7.44 2.14
N ARG A 56 -0.58 -7.07 3.35
CA ARG A 56 -0.31 -5.73 3.87
C ARG A 56 1.17 -5.49 4.04
N ILE A 57 1.89 -6.50 4.50
CA ILE A 57 3.35 -6.40 4.65
C ILE A 57 4.01 -6.23 3.28
N GLU A 58 3.53 -6.95 2.27
CA GLU A 58 4.04 -6.80 0.92
C GLU A 58 3.85 -5.38 0.39
N ILE A 59 2.67 -4.82 0.61
CA ILE A 59 2.39 -3.46 0.17
C ILE A 59 3.31 -2.48 0.89
N GLU A 60 3.45 -2.63 2.18
CA GLU A 60 4.31 -1.76 2.97
C GLU A 60 5.75 -1.82 2.49
N LYS A 61 6.26 -3.02 2.27
CA LYS A 61 7.63 -3.18 1.78
C LYS A 61 7.83 -2.52 0.43
N TYR A 62 6.87 -2.68 -0.46
CA TYR A 62 6.96 -2.05 -1.77
C TYR A 62 7.06 -0.54 -1.63
N LEU A 63 6.21 0.04 -0.78
CA LEU A 63 6.21 1.48 -0.60
C LEU A 63 7.50 1.97 0.01
N HIS A 64 8.06 1.23 0.96
CA HIS A 64 9.34 1.61 1.56
C HIS A 64 10.46 1.56 0.54
N GLN A 65 10.46 0.55 -0.33
CA GLN A 65 11.47 0.47 -1.38
C GLN A 65 11.31 1.58 -2.39
N LEU A 66 10.08 1.92 -2.72
CA LEU A 66 9.83 3.04 -3.61
C LEU A 66 10.36 4.33 -3.00
N ALA A 67 10.14 4.52 -1.70
CA ALA A 67 10.64 5.71 -1.02
C ALA A 67 12.16 5.81 -1.10
N ILE A 68 12.85 4.69 -0.94
CA ILE A 68 14.31 4.68 -1.04
C ILE A 68 14.75 5.10 -2.44
N ARG A 69 14.10 4.56 -3.48
CA ARG A 69 14.45 4.90 -4.85
C ARG A 69 14.20 6.37 -5.14
N LEU A 70 13.06 6.87 -4.65
CA LEU A 70 12.74 8.29 -4.86
C LEU A 70 13.75 9.17 -4.15
N ASN A 71 14.17 8.76 -2.97
CA ASN A 71 15.11 9.54 -2.20
C ASN A 71 16.49 9.60 -2.85
N ALA A 72 16.80 8.68 -3.75
CA ALA A 72 18.07 8.65 -4.44
C ALA A 72 18.10 9.55 -5.68
N ILE A 73 16.96 10.11 -6.06
CA ILE A 73 16.89 10.95 -7.25
C ILE A 73 17.54 12.28 -6.99
N LYS A 74 18.39 12.70 -7.90
CA LYS A 74 19.02 14.02 -7.85
C LYS A 74 18.80 14.71 -9.17
N LEU A 75 18.21 15.90 -9.09
CA LEU A 75 17.85 16.63 -10.30
C LEU A 75 18.68 17.90 -10.43
N ARG A 76 19.96 17.73 -10.55
CA ARG A 76 20.83 18.89 -10.73
C ARG A 76 21.97 18.59 -11.68
#